data_c792ca964aa8203a179778223b801f2a
#
_entry.id   c792ca964aa8203a179778223b801f2a
#
_cell.length_a   1.000
_cell.length_b   1.000
_cell.length_c   1.000
_cell.angle_alpha   90.00
_cell.angle_beta   90.00
_cell.angle_gamma   90.00
#
_symmetry.space_group_name_H-M   'P 1'
#
loop_
_entity.id
_entity.type
_entity.pdbx_description
1 polymer ?
#
loop_
_entity_poly.entity_id
_entity_poly.type
_entity_poly.pdbx_seq_one_letter_code
_entity_poly.pdbx_strand_id
1 'polypeptide(L)'
;RRSSDLCIHLYFVMDYQRKASRETNVVKSDYIQNGKLNMPYVIERFQSLIRNEYRKMDNEFLERQGRLLFLCFLKPIVNGTGFYYVEPETRDGGRMDLVVSFGGAEFVIAPKIWRGEKYEVEGKVQLAEYLKTRGLNEGYLVTFSFLKNKTVQEEPEWVEHDGKRIYEAII
;
A
#
# COMPACT_ATOMS: atom_id res chain seq x y z
N ARG A 1 24.25 5.08 8.55
CA ARG A 1 23.53 5.98 7.62
C ARG A 1 22.15 5.45 7.22
N ARG A 2 22.03 4.17 6.81
CA ARG A 2 20.75 3.58 6.31
C ARG A 2 19.62 3.47 7.35
N SER A 3 19.94 3.33 8.62
CA SER A 3 18.95 3.20 9.69
C SER A 3 18.32 4.55 10.08
N SER A 4 19.08 5.65 9.96
CA SER A 4 18.63 6.99 10.30
C SER A 4 17.55 7.50 9.34
N ASP A 5 17.70 7.19 8.04
CA ASP A 5 16.78 7.69 7.02
C ASP A 5 15.39 7.06 7.16
N LEU A 6 15.33 5.74 7.40
CA LEU A 6 14.05 5.06 7.66
C LEU A 6 13.36 5.58 8.94
N CYS A 7 14.14 5.87 10.00
CA CYS A 7 13.59 6.45 11.24
C CYS A 7 13.02 7.85 11.00
N ILE A 8 13.69 8.67 10.21
CA ILE A 8 13.20 10.01 9.82
C ILE A 8 11.90 9.87 9.02
N HIS A 9 11.86 8.95 8.08
CA HIS A 9 10.68 8.69 7.27
C HIS A 9 9.47 8.20 8.10
N LEU A 10 9.70 7.27 9.01
CA LEU A 10 8.68 6.80 9.94
C LEU A 10 8.17 7.93 10.83
N TYR A 11 9.07 8.82 11.27
CA TYR A 11 8.70 9.98 12.08
C TYR A 11 7.77 10.93 11.32
N PHE A 12 8.05 11.23 10.05
CA PHE A 12 7.19 12.08 9.22
C PHE A 12 5.81 11.48 9.01
N VAL A 13 5.72 10.18 8.69
CA VAL A 13 4.43 9.50 8.54
C VAL A 13 3.64 9.56 9.85
N MET A 14 4.27 9.31 10.99
CA MET A 14 3.63 9.37 12.30
C MET A 14 3.23 10.80 12.69
N ASP A 15 4.06 11.81 12.39
CA ASP A 15 3.74 13.22 12.67
C ASP A 15 2.59 13.72 11.79
N TYR A 16 2.56 13.34 10.50
CA TYR A 16 1.45 13.60 9.60
C TYR A 16 0.14 13.00 10.14
N GLN A 17 0.18 11.72 10.50
CA GLN A 17 -0.97 11.03 11.10
C GLN A 17 -1.45 11.71 12.39
N ARG A 18 -0.52 12.14 13.24
CA ARG A 18 -0.82 12.81 14.49
C ARG A 18 -1.45 14.20 14.25
N LYS A 19 -0.95 14.96 13.29
CA LYS A 19 -1.53 16.25 12.87
C LYS A 19 -2.92 16.05 12.27
N ALA A 20 -3.08 15.16 11.33
CA ALA A 20 -4.35 14.81 10.73
C ALA A 20 -5.38 14.33 11.77
N SER A 21 -4.96 13.56 12.77
CA SER A 21 -5.84 13.11 13.86
C SER A 21 -6.23 14.21 14.85
N ARG A 22 -5.43 15.27 14.98
CA ARG A 22 -5.75 16.41 15.84
C ARG A 22 -6.70 17.41 15.19
N GLU A 23 -6.60 17.56 13.88
CA GLU A 23 -7.42 18.52 13.14
C GLU A 23 -8.84 18.05 12.91
N THR A 24 -9.11 16.72 13.00
CA THR A 24 -10.48 16.23 12.79
C THR A 24 -10.77 14.87 13.43
N ASN A 25 -11.83 14.80 14.21
CA ASN A 25 -12.66 13.59 14.36
C ASN A 25 -13.24 13.13 13.00
N VAL A 26 -13.11 13.90 11.96
CA VAL A 26 -13.58 13.69 10.57
C VAL A 26 -12.71 12.69 9.82
N VAL A 27 -11.41 12.59 10.10
CA VAL A 27 -10.48 11.79 9.30
C VAL A 27 -10.76 10.28 9.38
N LYS A 28 -11.25 9.75 10.50
CA LYS A 28 -11.62 8.33 10.56
C LYS A 28 -12.88 8.00 9.75
N SER A 29 -13.82 8.93 9.61
CA SER A 29 -15.06 8.70 8.88
C SER A 29 -14.84 8.53 7.38
N ASP A 30 -13.81 9.15 6.81
CA ASP A 30 -13.53 9.06 5.38
C ASP A 30 -12.88 7.72 5.00
N TYR A 31 -12.01 7.21 5.88
CA TYR A 31 -11.39 5.89 5.71
C TYR A 31 -12.35 4.72 5.99
N ILE A 32 -13.36 4.96 6.83
CA ILE A 32 -14.30 3.91 7.26
C ILE A 32 -15.72 4.38 6.95
N GLN A 33 -16.33 3.75 5.98
CA GLN A 33 -17.70 4.04 5.54
C GLN A 33 -18.60 2.85 5.89
N ASN A 34 -19.66 3.10 6.65
CA ASN A 34 -20.61 2.07 7.09
C ASN A 34 -19.95 0.84 7.75
N GLY A 35 -18.91 1.07 8.56
CA GLY A 35 -18.16 0.01 9.23
C GLY A 35 -17.19 -0.77 8.34
N LYS A 36 -17.06 -0.39 7.06
CA LYS A 36 -16.12 -1.00 6.10
C LYS A 36 -14.96 -0.07 5.80
N LEU A 37 -13.77 -0.62 5.70
CA LEU A 37 -12.58 0.11 5.31
C LEU A 37 -12.62 0.43 3.81
N ASN A 38 -12.47 1.71 3.46
CA ASN A 38 -12.31 2.16 2.08
C ASN A 38 -10.83 2.09 1.69
N MET A 39 -10.36 0.91 1.30
CA MET A 39 -8.96 0.68 0.96
C MET A 39 -8.47 1.52 -0.23
N PRO A 40 -9.24 1.74 -1.32
CA PRO A 40 -8.87 2.68 -2.36
C PRO A 40 -8.53 4.07 -1.80
N TYR A 41 -9.38 4.63 -0.96
CA TYR A 41 -9.14 5.94 -0.35
C TYR A 41 -7.89 5.96 0.56
N VAL A 42 -7.64 4.88 1.31
CA VAL A 42 -6.40 4.71 2.10
C VAL A 42 -5.18 4.80 1.19
N ILE A 43 -5.20 4.11 0.05
CA ILE A 43 -4.08 4.08 -0.89
C ILE A 43 -3.88 5.44 -1.57
N GLU A 44 -4.94 6.12 -1.99
CA GLU A 44 -4.89 7.47 -2.58
C GLU A 44 -4.29 8.49 -1.60
N ARG A 45 -4.70 8.44 -0.34
CA ARG A 45 -4.16 9.31 0.70
C ARG A 45 -2.69 9.01 1.00
N PHE A 46 -2.32 7.74 1.01
CA PHE A 46 -0.92 7.34 1.14
C PHE A 46 -0.09 7.78 -0.06
N GLN A 47 -0.59 7.63 -1.29
CA GLN A 47 0.05 8.13 -2.51
C GLN A 47 0.30 9.64 -2.42
N SER A 48 -0.73 10.41 -2.03
CA SER A 48 -0.63 11.86 -1.87
C SER A 48 0.42 12.25 -0.84
N LEU A 49 0.47 11.54 0.30
CA LEU A 49 1.48 11.76 1.33
C LEU A 49 2.89 11.53 0.78
N ILE A 50 3.13 10.38 0.15
CA ILE A 50 4.45 10.05 -0.37
C ILE A 50 4.88 11.04 -1.47
N ARG A 51 4.00 11.39 -2.40
CA ARG A 51 4.31 12.36 -3.47
C ARG A 51 4.67 13.75 -2.94
N ASN A 52 4.01 14.21 -1.89
CA ASN A 52 4.25 15.53 -1.31
C ASN A 52 5.52 15.59 -0.48
N GLU A 53 5.79 14.55 0.32
CA GLU A 53 6.86 14.55 1.31
C GLU A 53 8.16 13.92 0.78
N TYR A 54 8.09 13.05 -0.23
CA TYR A 54 9.20 12.18 -0.67
C TYR A 54 9.68 12.42 -2.09
N ARG A 55 9.79 13.66 -2.52
CA ARG A 55 10.30 14.02 -3.87
C ARG A 55 11.77 13.63 -4.15
N LYS A 56 12.50 13.17 -3.14
CA LYS A 56 13.95 12.86 -3.21
C LYS A 56 14.29 11.54 -2.52
N MET A 57 13.64 10.46 -2.90
CA MET A 57 14.06 9.15 -2.37
C MET A 57 15.27 8.63 -3.15
N ASP A 58 16.27 8.15 -2.40
CA ASP A 58 17.46 7.52 -2.94
C ASP A 58 17.15 6.20 -3.66
N ASN A 59 18.00 5.85 -4.63
CA ASN A 59 17.92 4.64 -5.46
C ASN A 59 18.00 3.29 -4.70
N GLU A 60 18.06 3.31 -3.37
CA GLU A 60 18.20 2.12 -2.52
C GLU A 60 16.92 1.76 -1.76
N PHE A 61 15.79 2.30 -2.16
CA PHE A 61 14.51 1.96 -1.54
C PHE A 61 14.15 0.50 -1.84
N LEU A 62 13.84 -0.26 -0.80
CA LEU A 62 13.46 -1.65 -0.89
C LEU A 62 11.94 -1.81 -0.72
N GLU A 63 11.38 -2.82 -1.36
CA GLU A 63 9.96 -3.20 -1.23
C GLU A 63 9.52 -3.33 0.24
N ARG A 64 10.41 -3.87 1.09
CA ARG A 64 10.19 -3.93 2.55
C ARG A 64 10.02 -2.56 3.19
N GLN A 65 10.72 -1.53 2.73
CA GLN A 65 10.61 -0.17 3.26
C GLN A 65 9.27 0.45 2.86
N GLY A 66 8.83 0.30 1.62
CA GLY A 66 7.51 0.73 1.15
C GLY A 66 6.38 0.09 1.95
N ARG A 67 6.47 -1.21 2.20
CA ARG A 67 5.52 -1.92 3.05
C ARG A 67 5.50 -1.38 4.48
N LEU A 68 6.66 -1.13 5.09
CA LEU A 68 6.72 -0.57 6.44
C LEU A 68 6.10 0.83 6.50
N LEU A 69 6.36 1.69 5.53
CA LEU A 69 5.75 3.02 5.45
C LEU A 69 4.22 2.93 5.32
N PHE A 70 3.75 2.04 4.45
CA PHE A 70 2.32 1.80 4.28
C PHE A 70 1.68 1.27 5.57
N LEU A 71 2.32 0.33 6.26
CA LEU A 71 1.85 -0.18 7.55
C LEU A 71 1.80 0.91 8.62
N CYS A 72 2.81 1.77 8.69
CA CYS A 72 2.80 2.90 9.63
C CYS A 72 1.66 3.87 9.34
N PHE A 73 1.33 4.08 8.07
CA PHE A 73 0.19 4.90 7.66
C PHE A 73 -1.15 4.23 8.01
N LEU A 74 -1.29 2.95 7.74
CA LEU A 74 -2.52 2.19 7.90
C LEU A 74 -2.86 1.90 9.38
N LYS A 75 -1.85 1.61 10.20
CA LYS A 75 -2.03 1.15 11.59
C LYS A 75 -2.95 2.02 12.44
N PRO A 76 -2.82 3.36 12.47
CA PRO A 76 -3.74 4.21 13.22
C PRO A 76 -5.19 4.17 12.71
N ILE A 77 -5.39 3.89 11.42
CA ILE A 77 -6.71 3.81 10.78
C ILE A 77 -7.45 2.55 11.26
N VAL A 78 -6.76 1.41 11.26
CA VAL A 78 -7.36 0.11 11.61
C VAL A 78 -7.30 -0.23 13.09
N ASN A 79 -6.55 0.54 13.89
CA ASN A 79 -6.30 0.26 15.29
C ASN A 79 -7.60 0.21 16.11
N GLY A 80 -7.76 -0.86 16.88
CA GLY A 80 -8.92 -1.11 17.74
C GLY A 80 -10.09 -1.82 17.04
N THR A 81 -10.08 -1.96 15.72
CA THR A 81 -11.19 -2.57 14.97
C THR A 81 -10.72 -3.64 13.99
N GLY A 82 -9.51 -3.52 13.49
CA GLY A 82 -8.93 -4.45 12.52
C GLY A 82 -7.55 -4.94 12.94
N PHE A 83 -7.05 -5.91 12.22
CA PHE A 83 -5.68 -6.40 12.36
C PHE A 83 -5.07 -6.63 10.98
N TYR A 84 -3.76 -6.71 10.94
CA TYR A 84 -3.01 -7.02 9.74
C TYR A 84 -1.96 -8.09 10.03
N TYR A 85 -1.60 -8.82 9.01
CA TYR A 85 -0.43 -9.70 9.04
C TYR A 85 0.32 -9.62 7.71
N VAL A 86 1.60 -9.88 7.79
CA VAL A 86 2.48 -9.95 6.63
C VAL A 86 2.73 -11.42 6.36
N GLU A 87 2.44 -11.89 5.17
CA GLU A 87 2.76 -13.27 4.80
C GLU A 87 4.27 -13.45 4.72
N PRO A 88 4.80 -14.53 5.33
CA PRO A 88 6.22 -14.83 5.25
C PRO A 88 6.62 -15.15 3.81
N GLU A 89 7.82 -14.73 3.42
CA GLU A 89 8.42 -15.17 2.17
C GLU A 89 8.45 -16.71 2.10
N THR A 90 7.97 -17.25 1.00
CA THR A 90 8.18 -18.66 0.70
C THR A 90 9.65 -18.89 0.34
N ARG A 91 10.17 -20.13 0.55
CA ARG A 91 11.57 -20.49 0.25
C ARG A 91 12.01 -20.19 -1.18
N ASP A 92 11.07 -20.04 -2.10
CA ASP A 92 11.28 -19.79 -3.53
C ASP A 92 11.31 -18.29 -3.90
N GLY A 93 11.49 -17.39 -2.90
CA GLY A 93 11.53 -15.95 -3.13
C GLY A 93 10.18 -15.31 -3.45
N GLY A 94 9.10 -16.02 -3.15
CA GLY A 94 7.72 -15.53 -3.26
C GLY A 94 7.40 -14.55 -2.12
N ARG A 95 6.61 -13.60 -2.43
CA ARG A 95 6.21 -12.35 -1.81
C ARG A 95 5.79 -12.36 -0.36
N MET A 96 6.08 -11.24 0.26
CA MET A 96 5.46 -10.79 1.49
C MET A 96 4.29 -9.86 1.14
N ASP A 97 3.12 -10.41 0.88
CA ASP A 97 1.91 -9.62 0.74
C ASP A 97 1.40 -9.19 2.13
N LEU A 98 0.78 -8.03 2.16
CA LEU A 98 0.15 -7.52 3.36
C LEU A 98 -1.34 -7.86 3.31
N VAL A 99 -1.84 -8.57 4.30
CA VAL A 99 -3.26 -8.85 4.45
C VAL A 99 -3.81 -8.06 5.63
N VAL A 100 -4.88 -7.31 5.37
CA VAL A 100 -5.60 -6.52 6.36
C VAL A 100 -6.99 -7.10 6.53
N SER A 101 -7.36 -7.41 7.76
CA SER A 101 -8.73 -7.82 8.12
C SER A 101 -9.40 -6.68 8.85
N PHE A 102 -10.54 -6.23 8.34
CA PHE A 102 -11.30 -5.14 8.92
C PHE A 102 -12.81 -5.31 8.63
N GLY A 103 -13.63 -5.22 9.66
CA GLY A 103 -15.10 -5.29 9.50
C GLY A 103 -15.59 -6.58 8.85
N GLY A 104 -14.90 -7.69 9.05
CA GLY A 104 -15.23 -9.00 8.45
C GLY A 104 -14.79 -9.15 6.98
N ALA A 105 -14.12 -8.15 6.41
CA ALA A 105 -13.53 -8.22 5.07
C ALA A 105 -12.00 -8.38 5.13
N GLU A 106 -11.42 -9.04 4.14
CA GLU A 106 -9.97 -9.13 3.94
C GLU A 106 -9.54 -8.29 2.73
N PHE A 107 -8.44 -7.57 2.89
CA PHE A 107 -7.80 -6.74 1.87
C PHE A 107 -6.38 -7.25 1.66
N VAL A 108 -6.05 -7.63 0.44
CA VAL A 108 -4.71 -8.07 0.07
C VAL A 108 -4.00 -6.95 -0.65
N ILE A 109 -2.90 -6.49 -0.10
CA ILE A 109 -2.09 -5.42 -0.67
C ILE A 109 -0.71 -5.98 -1.03
N ALA A 110 -0.35 -5.89 -2.32
CA ALA A 110 0.93 -6.30 -2.86
C ALA A 110 1.81 -5.06 -3.13
N PRO A 111 2.70 -4.67 -2.20
CA PRO A 111 3.65 -3.61 -2.45
C PRO A 111 4.74 -4.11 -3.41
N LYS A 112 5.07 -3.33 -4.43
CA LYS A 112 6.08 -3.63 -5.44
C LYS A 112 6.99 -2.45 -5.70
N ILE A 113 8.22 -2.74 -6.17
CA ILE A 113 9.07 -1.73 -6.78
C ILE A 113 8.96 -1.85 -8.30
N TRP A 114 8.71 -0.73 -8.95
CA TRP A 114 8.67 -0.69 -10.39
C TRP A 114 10.06 -0.96 -10.98
N ARG A 115 10.15 -1.98 -11.83
CA ARG A 115 11.38 -2.39 -12.53
C ARG A 115 11.17 -2.55 -14.03
N GLY A 116 10.07 -2.01 -14.56
CA GLY A 116 9.67 -2.13 -15.95
C GLY A 116 8.33 -2.83 -16.12
N GLU A 117 7.76 -2.72 -17.32
CA GLU A 117 6.42 -3.23 -17.66
C GLU A 117 6.26 -4.74 -17.40
N LYS A 118 7.31 -5.52 -17.67
CA LYS A 118 7.31 -6.96 -17.42
C LYS A 118 7.04 -7.28 -15.94
N TYR A 119 7.68 -6.55 -15.02
CA TYR A 119 7.49 -6.74 -13.58
C TYR A 119 6.12 -6.31 -13.10
N GLU A 120 5.54 -5.32 -13.75
CA GLU A 120 4.16 -4.88 -13.48
C GLU A 120 3.17 -5.98 -13.85
N VAL A 121 3.28 -6.57 -15.04
CA VAL A 121 2.44 -7.69 -15.48
C VAL A 121 2.61 -8.90 -14.55
N GLU A 122 3.84 -9.28 -14.23
CA GLU A 122 4.12 -10.35 -13.26
C GLU A 122 3.48 -10.04 -11.90
N GLY A 123 3.43 -8.75 -11.52
CA GLY A 123 2.76 -8.26 -10.34
C GLY A 123 1.28 -8.60 -10.29
N LYS A 124 0.59 -8.32 -11.37
CA LYS A 124 -0.86 -8.60 -11.52
C LYS A 124 -1.14 -10.10 -11.52
N VAL A 125 -0.39 -10.87 -12.29
CA VAL A 125 -0.53 -12.34 -12.37
C VAL A 125 -0.43 -12.96 -10.98
N GLN A 126 0.61 -12.63 -10.24
CA GLN A 126 0.85 -13.23 -8.92
C GLN A 126 -0.22 -12.80 -7.91
N LEU A 127 -0.68 -11.53 -7.93
CA LEU A 127 -1.75 -11.08 -7.07
C LEU A 127 -3.07 -11.78 -7.42
N ALA A 128 -3.39 -11.94 -8.70
CA ALA A 128 -4.59 -12.64 -9.15
C ALA A 128 -4.60 -14.12 -8.71
N GLU A 129 -3.47 -14.82 -8.84
CA GLU A 129 -3.33 -16.20 -8.35
C GLU A 129 -3.52 -16.30 -6.83
N TYR A 130 -2.93 -15.36 -6.09
CA TYR A 130 -3.09 -15.30 -4.65
C TYR A 130 -4.56 -15.07 -4.25
N LEU A 131 -5.24 -14.11 -4.87
CA LEU A 131 -6.65 -13.83 -4.65
C LEU A 131 -7.54 -15.05 -4.96
N LYS A 132 -7.20 -15.80 -6.01
CA LYS A 132 -7.90 -17.03 -6.38
C LYS A 132 -7.76 -18.09 -5.28
N THR A 133 -6.57 -18.30 -4.76
CA THR A 133 -6.29 -19.26 -3.67
C THR A 133 -7.07 -18.91 -2.41
N ARG A 134 -7.26 -17.62 -2.12
CA ARG A 134 -8.01 -17.14 -0.94
C ARG A 134 -9.52 -16.99 -1.18
N GLY A 135 -10.01 -17.19 -2.39
CA GLY A 135 -11.42 -16.98 -2.72
C GLY A 135 -11.84 -15.50 -2.71
N LEU A 136 -10.88 -14.58 -2.88
CA LEU A 136 -11.12 -13.15 -2.94
C LEU A 136 -11.27 -12.69 -4.39
N ASN A 137 -12.05 -11.63 -4.64
CA ASN A 137 -12.28 -11.08 -5.97
C ASN A 137 -11.53 -9.78 -6.23
N GLU A 138 -11.07 -9.11 -5.18
CA GLU A 138 -10.42 -7.80 -5.26
C GLU A 138 -9.08 -7.81 -4.52
N GLY A 139 -8.10 -7.11 -5.08
CA GLY A 139 -6.79 -6.90 -4.49
C GLY A 139 -6.19 -5.55 -4.85
N TYR A 140 -5.07 -5.21 -4.25
CA TYR A 140 -4.47 -3.89 -4.34
C TYR A 140 -2.99 -4.00 -4.67
N LEU A 141 -2.58 -3.43 -5.80
CA LEU A 141 -1.19 -3.39 -6.25
C LEU A 141 -0.64 -1.98 -6.03
N VAL A 142 0.31 -1.85 -5.12
CA VAL A 142 0.94 -0.56 -4.78
C VAL A 142 2.38 -0.58 -5.28
N THR A 143 2.64 0.11 -6.37
CA THR A 143 3.94 0.12 -7.05
C THR A 143 4.72 1.40 -6.73
N PHE A 144 5.89 1.26 -6.12
CA PHE A 144 6.80 2.38 -5.85
C PHE A 144 7.70 2.62 -7.07
N SER A 145 7.62 3.83 -7.66
CA SER A 145 8.42 4.21 -8.82
C SER A 145 9.39 5.34 -8.49
N PHE A 146 10.68 5.10 -8.72
CA PHE A 146 11.76 6.07 -8.49
C PHE A 146 12.31 6.67 -9.78
N LEU A 147 11.60 6.53 -10.89
CA LEU A 147 12.04 7.06 -12.18
C LEU A 147 11.77 8.56 -12.26
N LYS A 148 12.83 9.31 -12.54
CA LYS A 148 12.80 10.79 -12.64
C LYS A 148 11.96 11.31 -13.79
N ASN A 149 11.74 10.53 -14.85
CA ASN A 149 11.18 11.00 -16.13
C ASN A 149 9.98 10.15 -16.62
N LYS A 150 9.34 9.36 -15.79
CA LYS A 150 8.14 8.64 -16.20
C LYS A 150 6.93 9.55 -16.03
N THR A 151 6.14 9.68 -17.10
CA THR A 151 4.74 10.11 -17.01
C THR A 151 4.03 9.00 -16.24
N VAL A 152 4.04 9.10 -14.93
CA VAL A 152 3.37 8.16 -14.04
C VAL A 152 1.89 8.43 -14.17
N GLN A 153 1.10 7.39 -14.34
CA GLN A 153 -0.33 7.47 -14.18
C GLN A 153 -0.64 8.18 -12.87
N GLU A 154 -1.28 9.34 -12.97
CA GLU A 154 -1.41 10.22 -11.80
C GLU A 154 -2.47 9.72 -10.84
N GLU A 155 -3.49 9.04 -11.36
CA GLU A 155 -4.61 8.56 -10.58
C GLU A 155 -4.63 7.03 -10.51
N PRO A 156 -4.88 6.45 -9.33
CA PRO A 156 -5.09 5.02 -9.20
C PRO A 156 -6.36 4.57 -9.93
N GLU A 157 -6.34 3.35 -10.46
CA GLU A 157 -7.49 2.82 -11.18
C GLU A 157 -7.75 1.34 -10.89
N TRP A 158 -8.97 0.91 -11.19
CA TRP A 158 -9.34 -0.49 -11.18
C TRP A 158 -9.09 -1.12 -12.55
N VAL A 159 -8.32 -2.21 -12.57
CA VAL A 159 -8.10 -3.05 -13.76
C VAL A 159 -8.60 -4.46 -13.53
N GLU A 160 -8.95 -5.16 -14.60
CA GLU A 160 -9.30 -6.58 -14.54
C GLU A 160 -8.11 -7.42 -15.02
N HIS A 161 -7.79 -8.46 -14.25
CA HIS A 161 -6.77 -9.43 -14.59
C HIS A 161 -7.17 -10.82 -14.12
N ASP A 162 -7.24 -11.81 -15.01
CA ASP A 162 -7.64 -13.19 -14.72
C ASP A 162 -8.95 -13.31 -13.91
N GLY A 163 -9.94 -12.49 -14.25
CA GLY A 163 -11.25 -12.47 -13.58
C GLY A 163 -11.20 -11.88 -12.15
N LYS A 164 -10.12 -11.20 -11.80
CA LYS A 164 -9.94 -10.48 -10.53
C LYS A 164 -9.87 -8.98 -10.79
N ARG A 165 -10.43 -8.18 -9.86
CA ARG A 165 -10.32 -6.73 -9.88
C ARG A 165 -9.11 -6.31 -9.06
N ILE A 166 -8.20 -5.60 -9.68
CA ILE A 166 -6.97 -5.10 -9.04
C ILE A 166 -6.99 -3.59 -9.06
N TYR A 167 -6.89 -2.99 -7.87
CA TYR A 167 -6.71 -1.55 -7.73
C TYR A 167 -5.23 -1.22 -7.82
N GLU A 168 -4.83 -0.53 -8.87
CA GLU A 168 -3.44 -0.17 -9.13
C GLU A 168 -3.16 1.27 -8.70
N ALA A 169 -2.09 1.44 -7.94
CA ALA A 169 -1.57 2.75 -7.57
C ALA A 169 -0.06 2.80 -7.76
N ILE A 170 0.43 3.80 -8.48
CA ILE A 170 1.86 4.08 -8.62
C ILE A 170 2.23 5.26 -7.71
N ILE A 171 3.22 5.06 -6.86
CA ILE A 171 3.66 5.99 -5.83
C ILE A 171 5.07 6.48 -6.13
#